data_285f4004c920cd77549077e8aac4c477
#
_entry.id   285f4004c920cd77549077e8aac4c477
#
_cell.length_a   1.000
_cell.length_b   1.000
_cell.length_c   1.000
_cell.angle_alpha   90.00
_cell.angle_beta   90.00
_cell.angle_gamma   90.00
#
_symmetry.space_group_name_H-M   'P 1'
#
loop_
_entity.id
_entity.type
_entity.pdbx_description
1 polymer ?
#
loop_
_entity_poly.entity_id
_entity_poly.type
_entity_poly.pdbx_seq_one_letter_code
_entity_poly.pdbx_strand_id
1 'polypeptide(L)'
;FLRDIFIVGLPRSGSTLVESILGMNEEVHNLGESAILLNALIESEKSNFSEIDRHYLKYSKNYSSKKLTTNKMLSNYMHIPHIVSKLEHSKVIYTFRNPLDNILSMYRAKFTGVGNEYSSSLIDTAKYYMHHFEIMRFYREKYKNHVYFLDYDKLVNDPETQIRKLLDWLGVSWDEYYLSPHKSKQGFFTASNIQVRAPINNKSVGGWQNYSTLLKEPLEFFRINKFALDSFEKFS
;
A
#
# COMPACT_ATOMS: atom_id res chain seq x y z
N PHE A 1 -16.67 4.18 14.58
CA PHE A 1 -16.70 4.50 13.13
C PHE A 1 -15.26 4.60 12.60
N LEU A 2 -15.03 4.26 11.30
CA LEU A 2 -13.72 4.39 10.66
C LEU A 2 -13.40 5.87 10.39
N ARG A 3 -12.14 6.28 10.64
CA ARG A 3 -11.67 7.66 10.43
C ARG A 3 -10.46 7.72 9.52
N ASP A 4 -9.50 6.83 9.72
CA ASP A 4 -8.22 6.87 9.02
C ASP A 4 -7.90 5.52 8.36
N ILE A 5 -7.50 5.57 7.10
CA ILE A 5 -7.05 4.41 6.31
C ILE A 5 -5.58 4.60 5.97
N PHE A 6 -4.74 3.72 6.49
CA PHE A 6 -3.32 3.69 6.13
C PHE A 6 -3.11 2.71 4.97
N ILE A 7 -2.54 3.21 3.87
CA ILE A 7 -2.19 2.37 2.72
C ILE A 7 -0.67 2.18 2.76
N VAL A 8 -0.26 0.94 2.93
CA VAL A 8 1.15 0.55 3.07
C VAL A 8 1.52 -0.53 2.05
N GLY A 9 2.79 -0.73 1.84
CA GLY A 9 3.31 -1.73 0.90
C GLY A 9 4.66 -1.34 0.35
N LEU A 10 5.14 -2.07 -0.63
CA LEU A 10 6.32 -1.66 -1.38
C LEU A 10 5.97 -0.65 -2.48
N PRO A 11 6.91 0.20 -2.89
CA PRO A 11 6.71 1.01 -4.09
C PRO A 11 6.29 0.15 -5.28
N ARG A 12 5.43 0.68 -6.15
CA ARG A 12 4.95 -0.02 -7.35
C ARG A 12 4.05 -1.23 -7.09
N SER A 13 3.51 -1.40 -5.90
CA SER A 13 2.56 -2.46 -5.53
C SER A 13 1.08 -2.14 -5.82
N GLY A 14 0.78 -0.96 -6.39
CA GLY A 14 -0.59 -0.55 -6.69
C GLY A 14 -1.23 0.37 -5.66
N SER A 15 -0.50 0.80 -4.63
CA SER A 15 -1.00 1.67 -3.55
C SER A 15 -1.65 2.97 -4.04
N THR A 16 -1.12 3.58 -5.11
CA THR A 16 -1.71 4.80 -5.70
C THR A 16 -3.07 4.52 -6.35
N LEU A 17 -3.24 3.34 -6.98
CA LEU A 17 -4.53 2.94 -7.53
C LEU A 17 -5.57 2.77 -6.41
N VAL A 18 -5.18 2.11 -5.32
CA VAL A 18 -6.07 1.92 -4.15
C VAL A 18 -6.47 3.26 -3.55
N GLU A 19 -5.52 4.18 -3.35
CA GLU A 19 -5.82 5.52 -2.86
C GLU A 19 -6.75 6.28 -3.81
N SER A 20 -6.55 6.16 -5.14
CA SER A 20 -7.41 6.82 -6.12
C SER A 20 -8.83 6.22 -6.16
N ILE A 21 -8.97 4.91 -5.96
CA ILE A 21 -10.27 4.24 -5.83
C ILE A 21 -11.00 4.80 -4.60
N LEU A 22 -10.37 4.79 -3.44
CA LEU A 22 -10.99 5.29 -2.21
C LEU A 22 -11.32 6.78 -2.29
N GLY A 23 -10.48 7.57 -2.96
CA GLY A 23 -10.68 9.00 -3.19
C GLY A 23 -11.82 9.35 -4.15
N MET A 24 -12.46 8.35 -4.79
CA MET A 24 -13.71 8.57 -5.52
C MET A 24 -14.88 8.91 -4.60
N ASN A 25 -14.81 8.51 -3.33
CA ASN A 25 -15.80 8.88 -2.33
C ASN A 25 -15.57 10.33 -1.87
N GLU A 26 -16.60 11.16 -1.95
CA GLU A 26 -16.53 12.58 -1.58
C GLU A 26 -16.26 12.78 -0.08
N GLU A 27 -16.58 11.82 0.78
CA GLU A 27 -16.29 11.85 2.21
C GLU A 27 -14.81 11.52 2.53
N VAL A 28 -14.03 11.03 1.55
CA VAL A 28 -12.62 10.66 1.69
C VAL A 28 -11.71 11.78 1.24
N HIS A 29 -10.69 12.08 2.04
CA HIS A 29 -9.60 12.98 1.67
C HIS A 29 -8.28 12.20 1.57
N ASN A 30 -7.64 12.26 0.42
CA ASN A 30 -6.35 11.63 0.19
C ASN A 30 -5.21 12.54 0.70
N LEU A 31 -4.53 12.10 1.76
CA LEU A 31 -3.35 12.79 2.29
C LEU A 31 -2.07 12.44 1.53
N GLY A 32 -2.12 11.43 0.66
CA GLY A 32 -0.95 10.99 -0.12
C GLY A 32 0.20 10.49 0.75
N GLU A 33 1.42 10.74 0.32
CA GLU A 33 2.65 10.35 1.02
C GLU A 33 2.99 11.36 2.13
N SER A 34 2.08 11.50 3.09
CA SER A 34 2.18 12.48 4.17
C SER A 34 2.93 11.95 5.37
N ALA A 35 3.84 12.77 5.92
CA ALA A 35 4.61 12.46 7.13
C ALA A 35 3.81 12.66 8.45
N ILE A 36 2.49 12.86 8.39
CA ILE A 36 1.66 13.14 9.57
C ILE A 36 1.84 12.11 10.68
N LEU A 37 1.86 10.81 10.34
CA LEU A 37 2.06 9.77 11.35
C LEU A 37 3.45 9.86 11.98
N LEU A 38 4.49 10.05 11.19
CA LEU A 38 5.85 10.20 11.70
C LEU A 38 5.97 11.40 12.65
N ASN A 39 5.39 12.54 12.29
CA ASN A 39 5.38 13.72 13.15
C ASN A 39 4.62 13.46 14.46
N ALA A 40 3.47 12.78 14.40
CA ALA A 40 2.70 12.40 15.59
C ALA A 40 3.48 11.43 16.50
N LEU A 41 4.23 10.50 15.92
CA LEU A 41 5.10 9.58 16.65
C LEU A 41 6.22 10.34 17.37
N ILE A 42 6.92 11.22 16.66
CA ILE A 42 8.00 12.03 17.24
C ILE A 42 7.49 12.90 18.42
N GLU A 43 6.36 13.58 18.24
CA GLU A 43 5.78 14.39 19.33
C GLU A 43 5.31 13.53 20.53
N SER A 44 4.89 12.30 20.28
CA SER A 44 4.39 11.39 21.30
C SER A 44 5.45 10.58 22.03
N GLU A 45 6.71 10.64 21.61
CA GLU A 45 7.80 9.87 22.20
C GLU A 45 7.92 10.10 23.72
N LYS A 46 7.87 11.37 24.15
CA LYS A 46 7.97 11.76 25.58
C LYS A 46 6.81 11.25 26.44
N SER A 47 5.65 10.99 25.85
CA SER A 47 4.45 10.43 26.50
C SER A 47 4.34 8.91 26.35
N ASN A 48 5.44 8.23 26.00
CA ASN A 48 5.44 6.80 25.70
C ASN A 48 4.35 6.42 24.68
N PHE A 49 4.21 7.25 23.65
CA PHE A 49 3.27 7.09 22.54
C PHE A 49 1.78 7.05 22.92
N SER A 50 1.41 7.46 24.14
CA SER A 50 0.00 7.48 24.57
C SER A 50 -0.82 8.55 23.85
N GLU A 51 -0.19 9.59 23.30
CA GLU A 51 -0.84 10.74 22.66
C GLU A 51 -0.82 10.73 21.13
N ILE A 52 -0.41 9.62 20.49
CA ILE A 52 -0.30 9.54 19.02
C ILE A 52 -1.63 9.95 18.35
N ASP A 53 -2.77 9.45 18.84
CA ASP A 53 -4.08 9.75 18.23
C ASP A 53 -4.38 11.24 18.27
N ARG A 54 -4.13 11.90 19.39
CA ARG A 54 -4.33 13.34 19.56
C ARG A 54 -3.45 14.14 18.59
N HIS A 55 -2.15 13.78 18.48
CA HIS A 55 -1.24 14.48 17.58
C HIS A 55 -1.55 14.19 16.12
N TYR A 56 -1.88 12.95 15.78
CA TYR A 56 -2.28 12.59 14.42
C TYR A 56 -3.52 13.37 13.98
N LEU A 57 -4.53 13.45 14.84
CA LEU A 57 -5.74 14.24 14.60
C LEU A 57 -5.46 15.74 14.43
N LYS A 58 -4.60 16.31 15.27
CA LYS A 58 -4.18 17.70 15.15
C LYS A 58 -3.61 18.00 13.78
N TYR A 59 -2.74 17.11 13.28
CA TYR A 59 -2.12 17.29 11.97
C TYR A 59 -3.09 17.00 10.82
N SER A 60 -3.85 15.92 10.86
CA SER A 60 -4.75 15.56 9.78
C SER A 60 -5.88 16.58 9.57
N LYS A 61 -6.41 17.18 10.63
CA LYS A 61 -7.43 18.25 10.56
C LYS A 61 -6.95 19.51 9.85
N ASN A 62 -5.65 19.79 9.86
CA ASN A 62 -5.08 20.91 9.11
C ASN A 62 -5.21 20.73 7.58
N TYR A 63 -5.37 19.50 7.12
CA TYR A 63 -5.47 19.17 5.70
C TYR A 63 -6.89 18.85 5.25
N SER A 64 -7.79 18.45 6.17
CA SER A 64 -9.13 18.03 5.80
C SER A 64 -10.15 18.19 6.90
N SER A 65 -11.33 18.71 6.51
CA SER A 65 -12.56 18.66 7.33
C SER A 65 -13.41 17.41 7.05
N LYS A 66 -13.00 16.54 6.11
CA LYS A 66 -13.73 15.32 5.74
C LYS A 66 -13.65 14.27 6.84
N LYS A 67 -14.66 13.39 6.88
CA LYS A 67 -14.81 12.39 7.94
C LYS A 67 -13.78 11.26 7.87
N LEU A 68 -13.32 10.95 6.65
CA LEU A 68 -12.43 9.84 6.39
C LEU A 68 -11.18 10.32 5.65
N THR A 69 -10.00 9.88 6.07
CA THR A 69 -8.74 10.21 5.40
C THR A 69 -8.02 8.95 4.93
N THR A 70 -7.24 9.06 3.85
CA THR A 70 -6.20 8.06 3.52
C THR A 70 -4.82 8.66 3.76
N ASN A 71 -3.91 7.87 4.32
CA ASN A 71 -2.49 8.19 4.41
C ASN A 71 -1.70 7.08 3.72
N LYS A 72 -1.13 7.40 2.57
CA LYS A 72 -0.40 6.44 1.72
C LYS A 72 1.12 6.65 1.83
N MET A 73 1.63 6.83 3.01
CA MET A 73 3.06 6.77 3.26
C MET A 73 3.45 5.29 3.41
N LEU A 74 4.09 4.73 2.40
CA LEU A 74 4.36 3.29 2.30
C LEU A 74 5.17 2.77 3.48
N SER A 75 6.14 3.56 3.98
CA SER A 75 6.96 3.24 5.15
C SER A 75 6.19 3.13 6.46
N ASN A 76 4.92 3.56 6.51
CA ASN A 76 4.08 3.38 7.69
C ASN A 76 3.86 1.90 8.06
N TYR A 77 4.23 0.94 7.20
CA TYR A 77 4.22 -0.47 7.57
C TYR A 77 5.08 -0.76 8.83
N MET A 78 6.15 -0.01 9.03
CA MET A 78 7.00 -0.13 10.23
C MET A 78 6.28 0.28 11.52
N HIS A 79 5.22 1.06 11.39
CA HIS A 79 4.45 1.63 12.50
C HIS A 79 3.08 0.96 12.71
N ILE A 80 2.78 -0.14 12.00
CA ILE A 80 1.50 -0.87 12.16
C ILE A 80 1.18 -1.20 13.62
N PRO A 81 2.14 -1.62 14.47
CA PRO A 81 1.85 -1.85 15.89
C PRO A 81 1.29 -0.60 16.61
N HIS A 82 1.83 0.59 16.31
CA HIS A 82 1.34 1.84 16.88
C HIS A 82 -0.02 2.23 16.29
N ILE A 83 -0.19 2.10 14.97
CA ILE A 83 -1.46 2.38 14.30
C ILE A 83 -2.58 1.55 14.95
N VAL A 84 -2.39 0.24 15.04
CA VAL A 84 -3.41 -0.68 15.55
C VAL A 84 -3.69 -0.50 17.04
N SER A 85 -2.66 -0.18 17.84
CA SER A 85 -2.81 -0.09 19.30
C SER A 85 -3.21 1.28 19.84
N LYS A 86 -3.00 2.34 19.04
CA LYS A 86 -3.14 3.74 19.51
C LYS A 86 -4.09 4.59 18.67
N LEU A 87 -4.41 4.18 17.44
CA LEU A 87 -5.35 4.90 16.57
C LEU A 87 -6.63 4.05 16.43
N GLU A 88 -7.51 4.14 17.43
CA GLU A 88 -8.70 3.27 17.56
C GLU A 88 -9.60 3.21 16.31
N HIS A 89 -9.65 4.30 15.55
CA HIS A 89 -10.54 4.46 14.40
C HIS A 89 -9.81 4.29 13.07
N SER A 90 -8.74 3.49 13.06
CA SER A 90 -7.91 3.29 11.89
C SER A 90 -7.94 1.86 11.37
N LYS A 91 -7.70 1.71 10.07
CA LYS A 91 -7.47 0.44 9.38
C LYS A 91 -6.26 0.55 8.46
N VAL A 92 -5.61 -0.57 8.20
CA VAL A 92 -4.43 -0.65 7.34
C VAL A 92 -4.73 -1.51 6.12
N ILE A 93 -4.46 -1.00 4.93
CA ILE A 93 -4.47 -1.75 3.67
C ILE A 93 -3.03 -1.99 3.26
N TYR A 94 -2.64 -3.25 3.19
CA TYR A 94 -1.35 -3.66 2.64
C TYR A 94 -1.53 -4.04 1.18
N THR A 95 -0.92 -3.29 0.27
CA THR A 95 -0.92 -3.60 -1.15
C THR A 95 0.32 -4.42 -1.53
N PHE A 96 0.11 -5.50 -2.25
CA PHE A 96 1.17 -6.34 -2.79
C PHE A 96 0.79 -6.83 -4.20
N ARG A 97 1.75 -7.35 -4.92
CA ARG A 97 1.55 -7.91 -6.27
C ARG A 97 2.60 -9.01 -6.53
N ASN A 98 2.53 -9.63 -7.70
CA ASN A 98 3.55 -10.60 -8.12
C ASN A 98 4.95 -10.06 -7.83
N PRO A 99 5.80 -10.80 -7.07
CA PRO A 99 7.10 -10.30 -6.63
C PRO A 99 8.03 -9.93 -7.79
N LEU A 100 8.03 -10.70 -8.88
CA LEU A 100 8.91 -10.43 -10.02
C LEU A 100 8.48 -9.18 -10.80
N ASP A 101 7.17 -8.97 -10.97
CA ASP A 101 6.65 -7.73 -11.55
C ASP A 101 6.96 -6.52 -10.65
N ASN A 102 6.88 -6.68 -9.33
CA ASN A 102 7.15 -5.60 -8.40
C ASN A 102 8.64 -5.23 -8.39
N ILE A 103 9.54 -6.23 -8.28
CA ILE A 103 10.99 -6.07 -8.30
C ILE A 103 11.43 -5.38 -9.60
N LEU A 104 10.97 -5.88 -10.74
CA LEU A 104 11.27 -5.28 -12.04
C LEU A 104 10.79 -3.84 -12.14
N SER A 105 9.59 -3.55 -11.62
CA SER A 105 9.00 -2.21 -11.65
C SER A 105 9.76 -1.25 -10.72
N MET A 106 10.21 -1.70 -9.54
CA MET A 106 11.04 -0.88 -8.64
C MET A 106 12.41 -0.60 -9.25
N TYR A 107 13.09 -1.62 -9.79
CA TYR A 107 14.38 -1.47 -10.48
C TYR A 107 14.31 -0.47 -11.64
N ARG A 108 13.27 -0.56 -12.48
CA ARG A 108 13.06 0.36 -13.61
C ARG A 108 12.70 1.79 -13.20
N ALA A 109 12.12 1.97 -12.04
CA ALA A 109 11.73 3.30 -11.55
C ALA A 109 12.93 4.16 -11.16
N LYS A 110 14.10 3.54 -10.89
CA LYS A 110 15.36 4.22 -10.53
C LYS A 110 15.13 5.24 -9.41
N PHE A 111 14.59 4.79 -8.29
CA PHE A 111 14.36 5.67 -7.15
C PHE A 111 15.66 6.32 -6.70
N THR A 112 15.61 7.62 -6.47
CA THR A 112 16.72 8.41 -5.94
C THR A 112 16.44 8.76 -4.47
N GLY A 113 17.51 9.00 -3.71
CA GLY A 113 17.42 9.40 -2.30
C GLY A 113 17.84 8.29 -1.34
N VAL A 114 18.16 8.72 -0.13
CA VAL A 114 18.61 7.84 0.96
C VAL A 114 17.54 6.81 1.29
N GLY A 115 17.94 5.55 1.42
CA GLY A 115 17.06 4.42 1.75
C GLY A 115 16.47 3.72 0.53
N ASN A 116 16.77 4.18 -0.70
CA ASN A 116 16.28 3.56 -1.94
C ASN A 116 17.38 2.82 -2.71
N GLU A 117 18.57 2.69 -2.14
CA GLU A 117 19.76 2.10 -2.77
C GLU A 117 19.50 0.65 -3.24
N TYR A 118 18.65 -0.08 -2.52
CA TYR A 118 18.25 -1.45 -2.89
C TYR A 118 17.64 -1.53 -4.30
N SER A 119 17.01 -0.46 -4.76
CA SER A 119 16.31 -0.45 -6.06
C SER A 119 17.26 -0.37 -7.26
N SER A 120 18.55 -0.16 -7.04
CA SER A 120 19.59 -0.15 -8.10
C SER A 120 20.09 -1.54 -8.49
N SER A 121 19.73 -2.57 -7.74
CA SER A 121 20.10 -3.96 -7.96
C SER A 121 18.87 -4.87 -7.88
N LEU A 122 18.70 -5.76 -8.86
CA LEU A 122 17.56 -6.68 -8.88
C LEU A 122 17.61 -7.67 -7.72
N ILE A 123 18.79 -8.15 -7.36
CA ILE A 123 18.95 -9.09 -6.24
C ILE A 123 18.72 -8.40 -4.89
N ASP A 124 19.16 -7.15 -4.71
CA ASP A 124 18.94 -6.44 -3.47
C ASP A 124 17.48 -6.03 -3.34
N THR A 125 16.82 -5.69 -4.46
CA THR A 125 15.37 -5.48 -4.51
C THR A 125 14.61 -6.77 -4.13
N ALA A 126 15.07 -7.95 -4.56
CA ALA A 126 14.46 -9.22 -4.21
C ALA A 126 14.61 -9.55 -2.71
N LYS A 127 15.79 -9.31 -2.14
CA LYS A 127 16.02 -9.45 -0.69
C LYS A 127 15.13 -8.53 0.11
N TYR A 128 15.05 -7.26 -0.30
CA TYR A 128 14.19 -6.26 0.34
C TYR A 128 12.72 -6.65 0.28
N TYR A 129 12.26 -7.12 -0.90
CA TYR A 129 10.89 -7.63 -1.10
C TYR A 129 10.58 -8.78 -0.13
N MET A 130 11.46 -9.78 -0.05
CA MET A 130 11.25 -10.94 0.82
C MET A 130 11.16 -10.54 2.29
N HIS A 131 12.09 -9.72 2.79
CA HIS A 131 12.05 -9.23 4.17
C HIS A 131 10.78 -8.46 4.48
N HIS A 132 10.40 -7.55 3.60
CA HIS A 132 9.18 -6.77 3.76
C HIS A 132 7.94 -7.68 3.82
N PHE A 133 7.87 -8.65 2.92
CA PHE A 133 6.75 -9.59 2.87
C PHE A 133 6.66 -10.45 4.14
N GLU A 134 7.78 -10.91 4.68
CA GLU A 134 7.80 -11.67 5.94
C GLU A 134 7.29 -10.85 7.13
N ILE A 135 7.69 -9.57 7.21
CA ILE A 135 7.16 -8.64 8.23
C ILE A 135 5.65 -8.50 8.08
N MET A 136 5.16 -8.30 6.86
CA MET A 136 3.73 -8.14 6.62
C MET A 136 2.95 -9.42 6.89
N ARG A 137 3.51 -10.59 6.58
CA ARG A 137 2.93 -11.89 6.94
C ARG A 137 2.77 -12.03 8.46
N PHE A 138 3.79 -11.64 9.23
CA PHE A 138 3.70 -11.61 10.69
C PHE A 138 2.59 -10.67 11.17
N TYR A 139 2.47 -9.47 10.60
CA TYR A 139 1.40 -8.53 10.95
C TYR A 139 0.01 -9.03 10.57
N ARG A 140 -0.13 -9.76 9.48
CA ARG A 140 -1.39 -10.40 9.11
C ARG A 140 -1.87 -11.36 10.20
N GLU A 141 -0.98 -12.23 10.69
CA GLU A 141 -1.32 -13.19 11.74
C GLU A 141 -1.69 -12.46 13.04
N LYS A 142 -0.93 -11.44 13.39
CA LYS A 142 -1.08 -10.72 14.67
C LYS A 142 -2.27 -9.75 14.68
N TYR A 143 -2.58 -9.12 13.55
CA TYR A 143 -3.56 -8.02 13.45
C TYR A 143 -4.66 -8.29 12.42
N LYS A 144 -5.18 -9.51 12.36
CA LYS A 144 -6.15 -10.00 11.36
C LYS A 144 -7.30 -9.05 11.04
N ASN A 145 -7.87 -8.40 12.06
CA ASN A 145 -9.05 -7.54 11.91
C ASN A 145 -8.70 -6.09 11.50
N HIS A 146 -7.42 -5.72 11.54
CA HIS A 146 -6.96 -4.35 11.31
C HIS A 146 -6.14 -4.20 10.03
N VAL A 147 -5.63 -5.29 9.47
CA VAL A 147 -4.79 -5.28 8.27
C VAL A 147 -5.43 -6.10 7.17
N TYR A 148 -5.83 -5.43 6.10
CA TYR A 148 -6.37 -6.04 4.88
C TYR A 148 -5.25 -6.25 3.87
N PHE A 149 -5.15 -7.45 3.32
CA PHE A 149 -4.19 -7.79 2.28
C PHE A 149 -4.85 -7.68 0.92
N LEU A 150 -4.44 -6.69 0.13
CA LEU A 150 -4.97 -6.42 -1.20
C LEU A 150 -3.97 -6.83 -2.27
N ASP A 151 -4.33 -7.87 -3.00
CA ASP A 151 -3.60 -8.33 -4.16
C ASP A 151 -3.90 -7.44 -5.37
N TYR A 152 -2.88 -6.70 -5.83
CA TYR A 152 -3.01 -5.82 -6.99
C TYR A 152 -3.38 -6.58 -8.27
N ASP A 153 -2.79 -7.76 -8.49
CA ASP A 153 -3.02 -8.51 -9.72
C ASP A 153 -4.46 -9.01 -9.79
N LYS A 154 -5.06 -9.41 -8.65
CA LYS A 154 -6.49 -9.71 -8.55
C LYS A 154 -7.35 -8.47 -8.73
N LEU A 155 -6.95 -7.35 -8.09
CA LEU A 155 -7.68 -6.09 -8.20
C LEU A 155 -7.85 -5.63 -9.65
N VAL A 156 -6.79 -5.71 -10.48
CA VAL A 156 -6.86 -5.23 -11.85
C VAL A 156 -7.48 -6.24 -12.83
N ASN A 157 -7.54 -7.52 -12.47
CA ASN A 157 -8.19 -8.56 -13.26
C ASN A 157 -9.71 -8.67 -12.96
N ASP A 158 -10.12 -8.40 -11.74
CA ASP A 158 -11.53 -8.41 -11.30
C ASP A 158 -11.81 -7.23 -10.35
N PRO A 159 -11.83 -5.99 -10.89
CA PRO A 159 -11.91 -4.79 -10.07
C PRO A 159 -13.16 -4.73 -9.20
N GLU A 160 -14.32 -5.06 -9.76
CA GLU A 160 -15.59 -4.93 -9.03
C GLU A 160 -15.61 -5.82 -7.79
N THR A 161 -15.32 -7.10 -7.94
CA THR A 161 -15.33 -8.03 -6.80
C THR A 161 -14.31 -7.62 -5.73
N GLN A 162 -13.10 -7.23 -6.13
CA GLN A 162 -12.06 -6.89 -5.17
C GLN A 162 -12.34 -5.57 -4.44
N ILE A 163 -12.87 -4.58 -5.14
CA ILE A 163 -13.26 -3.30 -4.53
C ILE A 163 -14.44 -3.50 -3.59
N ARG A 164 -15.47 -4.27 -3.97
CA ARG A 164 -16.60 -4.58 -3.07
C ARG A 164 -16.12 -5.24 -1.78
N LYS A 165 -15.26 -6.26 -1.84
CA LYS A 165 -14.68 -6.90 -0.66
C LYS A 165 -13.92 -5.91 0.24
N LEU A 166 -13.13 -5.03 -0.37
CA LEU A 166 -12.39 -4.00 0.37
C LEU A 166 -13.34 -3.03 1.07
N LEU A 167 -14.35 -2.52 0.38
CA LEU A 167 -15.33 -1.59 0.93
C LEU A 167 -16.17 -2.22 2.04
N ASP A 168 -16.61 -3.47 1.88
CA ASP A 168 -17.32 -4.23 2.91
C ASP A 168 -16.47 -4.35 4.17
N TRP A 169 -15.18 -4.68 4.02
CA TRP A 169 -14.26 -4.76 5.15
C TRP A 169 -14.04 -3.39 5.81
N LEU A 170 -14.02 -2.30 5.03
CA LEU A 170 -13.92 -0.93 5.56
C LEU A 170 -15.23 -0.47 6.22
N GLY A 171 -16.37 -1.07 5.89
CA GLY A 171 -17.70 -0.60 6.30
C GLY A 171 -18.15 0.62 5.49
N VAL A 172 -17.74 0.69 4.22
CA VAL A 172 -18.07 1.77 3.27
C VAL A 172 -19.03 1.23 2.21
N SER A 173 -20.07 1.98 1.90
CA SER A 173 -21.05 1.58 0.89
C SER A 173 -20.44 1.56 -0.52
N TRP A 174 -20.88 0.57 -1.31
CA TRP A 174 -20.49 0.44 -2.71
C TRP A 174 -21.21 1.47 -3.60
N ASP A 175 -20.48 1.95 -4.60
CA ASP A 175 -21.03 2.69 -5.74
C ASP A 175 -20.19 2.38 -7.00
N GLU A 176 -20.77 2.47 -8.19
CA GLU A 176 -20.09 2.20 -9.47
C GLU A 176 -18.96 3.18 -9.78
N TYR A 177 -19.00 4.38 -9.22
CA TYR A 177 -17.93 5.36 -9.44
C TYR A 177 -16.55 4.84 -9.02
N TYR A 178 -16.47 3.92 -8.05
CA TYR A 178 -15.20 3.31 -7.65
C TYR A 178 -14.47 2.56 -8.77
N LEU A 179 -15.18 2.14 -9.82
CA LEU A 179 -14.60 1.51 -11.02
C LEU A 179 -13.93 2.52 -11.98
N SER A 180 -14.11 3.81 -11.73
CA SER A 180 -13.59 4.88 -12.60
C SER A 180 -12.61 5.82 -11.90
N PRO A 181 -11.57 5.34 -11.19
CA PRO A 181 -10.66 6.20 -10.41
C PRO A 181 -9.91 7.23 -11.28
N HIS A 182 -9.74 6.97 -12.58
CA HIS A 182 -9.15 7.89 -13.53
C HIS A 182 -9.96 9.19 -13.74
N LYS A 183 -11.23 9.21 -13.30
CA LYS A 183 -12.10 10.39 -13.34
C LYS A 183 -12.00 11.22 -12.05
N SER A 184 -11.19 10.79 -11.06
CA SER A 184 -11.01 11.53 -9.83
C SER A 184 -10.46 12.93 -10.07
N LYS A 185 -11.06 13.92 -9.40
CA LYS A 185 -10.58 15.31 -9.39
C LYS A 185 -9.45 15.54 -8.38
N GLN A 186 -9.16 14.57 -7.53
CA GLN A 186 -8.09 14.67 -6.53
C GLN A 186 -6.72 14.51 -7.21
N GLY A 187 -5.77 15.36 -6.85
CA GLY A 187 -4.40 15.30 -7.37
C GLY A 187 -3.62 14.17 -6.69
N PHE A 188 -2.78 13.48 -7.47
CA PHE A 188 -1.88 12.44 -6.96
C PHE A 188 -0.43 12.86 -7.26
N PHE A 189 0.42 12.89 -6.24
CA PHE A 189 1.83 13.26 -6.38
C PHE A 189 2.72 12.03 -6.12
N THR A 190 2.78 11.11 -7.10
CA THR A 190 3.60 9.89 -6.98
C THR A 190 4.22 9.49 -8.31
N ALA A 191 5.26 8.66 -8.30
CA ALA A 191 5.87 8.08 -9.50
C ALA A 191 4.88 7.24 -10.35
N SER A 192 3.73 6.84 -9.78
CA SER A 192 2.66 6.09 -10.46
C SER A 192 1.54 6.97 -11.01
N ASN A 193 1.68 8.29 -10.98
CA ASN A 193 0.63 9.25 -11.31
C ASN A 193 0.06 9.08 -12.73
N ILE A 194 0.92 8.76 -13.71
CA ILE A 194 0.49 8.57 -15.11
C ILE A 194 -0.41 7.32 -15.22
N GLN A 195 -0.15 6.28 -14.45
CA GLN A 195 -0.85 5.00 -14.55
C GLN A 195 -2.29 5.09 -14.04
N VAL A 196 -2.56 5.90 -13.01
CA VAL A 196 -3.90 6.04 -12.44
C VAL A 196 -4.82 6.98 -13.24
N ARG A 197 -4.28 7.67 -14.23
CA ARG A 197 -5.07 8.50 -15.17
C ARG A 197 -5.73 7.71 -16.30
N ALA A 198 -5.41 6.44 -16.43
CA ALA A 198 -6.08 5.51 -17.34
C ALA A 198 -7.10 4.66 -16.60
N PRO A 199 -8.13 4.12 -17.28
CA PRO A 199 -9.00 3.12 -16.71
C PRO A 199 -8.22 1.94 -16.11
N ILE A 200 -8.77 1.30 -15.07
CA ILE A 200 -8.16 0.11 -14.47
C ILE A 200 -7.89 -0.93 -15.57
N ASN A 201 -6.68 -1.44 -15.63
CA ASN A 201 -6.29 -2.44 -16.61
C ASN A 201 -5.18 -3.34 -16.06
N ASN A 202 -5.04 -4.53 -16.66
CA ASN A 202 -4.10 -5.57 -16.24
C ASN A 202 -2.81 -5.65 -17.09
N LYS A 203 -2.50 -4.64 -17.90
CA LYS A 203 -1.35 -4.65 -18.83
C LYS A 203 0.00 -4.85 -18.15
N SER A 204 0.10 -4.59 -16.86
CA SER A 204 1.34 -4.76 -16.09
C SER A 204 1.45 -6.10 -15.37
N VAL A 205 0.43 -6.96 -15.45
CA VAL A 205 0.42 -8.30 -14.83
C VAL A 205 1.20 -9.27 -15.72
N GLY A 206 2.14 -10.00 -15.11
CA GLY A 206 2.96 -10.99 -15.82
C GLY A 206 4.03 -10.39 -16.76
N GLY A 207 4.19 -9.07 -16.76
CA GLY A 207 5.15 -8.37 -17.60
C GLY A 207 6.61 -8.80 -17.38
N TRP A 208 6.92 -9.33 -16.21
CA TRP A 208 8.23 -9.88 -15.85
C TRP A 208 8.68 -11.01 -16.76
N GLN A 209 7.76 -11.78 -17.37
CA GLN A 209 8.06 -12.90 -18.26
C GLN A 209 8.92 -12.48 -19.47
N ASN A 210 8.69 -11.25 -19.97
CA ASN A 210 9.48 -10.68 -21.07
C ASN A 210 10.93 -10.35 -20.66
N TYR A 211 11.23 -10.40 -19.36
CA TYR A 211 12.53 -10.09 -18.75
C TYR A 211 13.08 -11.26 -17.92
N SER A 212 12.61 -12.47 -18.19
CA SER A 212 12.97 -13.69 -17.44
C SER A 212 14.47 -13.93 -17.36
N THR A 213 15.20 -13.62 -18.44
CA THR A 213 16.67 -13.74 -18.47
C THR A 213 17.35 -12.78 -17.48
N LEU A 214 16.83 -11.56 -17.34
CA LEU A 214 17.35 -10.55 -16.40
C LEU A 214 17.02 -10.92 -14.94
N LEU A 215 15.93 -11.64 -14.72
CA LEU A 215 15.43 -12.02 -13.40
C LEU A 215 15.92 -13.39 -12.92
N LYS A 216 16.89 -14.02 -13.59
CA LYS A 216 17.41 -15.35 -13.19
C LYS A 216 17.95 -15.37 -11.77
N GLU A 217 18.73 -14.37 -11.38
CA GLU A 217 19.31 -14.27 -10.03
C GLU A 217 18.25 -14.07 -8.94
N PRO A 218 17.28 -13.14 -9.04
CA PRO A 218 16.12 -13.05 -8.15
C PRO A 218 15.31 -14.35 -8.06
N LEU A 219 15.05 -15.02 -9.20
CA LEU A 219 14.32 -16.29 -9.23
C LEU A 219 15.03 -17.37 -8.43
N GLU A 220 16.33 -17.51 -8.64
CA GLU A 220 17.16 -18.50 -7.92
C GLU A 220 17.23 -18.17 -6.43
N PHE A 221 17.35 -16.88 -6.07
CA PHE A 221 17.30 -16.43 -4.69
C PHE A 221 16.00 -16.84 -4.00
N PHE A 222 14.85 -16.62 -4.62
CA PHE A 222 13.56 -17.02 -4.07
C PHE A 222 13.45 -18.54 -3.96
N ARG A 223 13.95 -19.30 -4.94
CA ARG A 223 13.96 -20.76 -4.93
C ARG A 223 14.78 -21.31 -3.76
N ILE A 224 16.01 -20.82 -3.56
CA ILE A 224 16.90 -21.23 -2.47
C ILE A 224 16.28 -20.94 -1.10
N ASN A 225 15.66 -19.77 -0.95
CA ASN A 225 15.02 -19.37 0.29
C ASN A 225 13.60 -19.94 0.48
N LYS A 226 13.18 -20.86 -0.40
CA LYS A 226 11.83 -21.47 -0.37
C LYS A 226 10.70 -20.45 -0.33
N PHE A 227 10.94 -19.29 -0.92
CA PHE A 227 9.93 -18.26 -1.06
C PHE A 227 8.98 -18.68 -2.20
N ALA A 228 7.78 -19.15 -1.81
CA ALA A 228 6.82 -19.62 -2.78
C ALA A 228 6.21 -18.43 -3.52
N LEU A 229 6.55 -18.30 -4.81
CA LEU A 229 5.98 -17.26 -5.69
C LEU A 229 4.46 -17.38 -5.82
N ASP A 230 3.93 -18.60 -5.65
CA ASP A 230 2.49 -18.92 -5.72
C ASP A 230 1.79 -18.80 -4.36
N SER A 231 2.54 -18.54 -3.27
CA SER A 231 1.96 -18.46 -1.93
C SER A 231 1.03 -17.25 -1.75
N PHE A 232 1.04 -16.32 -2.70
CA PHE A 232 0.15 -15.15 -2.72
C PHE A 232 -1.33 -15.54 -2.90
N GLU A 233 -1.62 -16.65 -3.58
CA GLU A 233 -2.99 -17.16 -3.72
C GLU A 233 -3.65 -17.51 -2.37
N LYS A 234 -2.84 -17.89 -1.37
CA LYS A 234 -3.32 -18.22 -0.02
C LYS A 234 -3.59 -16.97 0.85
N PHE A 235 -3.24 -15.78 0.37
CA PHE A 235 -3.33 -14.54 1.15
C PHE A 235 -4.50 -13.64 0.73
N SER A 236 -5.25 -14.00 -0.26
CA SER A 236 -6.38 -13.25 -0.82
C SER A 236 -7.71 -13.91 -0.54
#